data_999bd1d01bbdc3bffac190a794edf299
#
_entry.id   999bd1d01bbdc3bffac190a794edf299
#
_cell.length_a   1.000
_cell.length_b   1.000
_cell.length_c   1.000
_cell.angle_alpha   90.00
_cell.angle_beta   90.00
_cell.angle_gamma   90.00
#
_symmetry.space_group_name_H-M   'P 1'
#
loop_
_entity.id
_entity.type
_entity.pdbx_description
1 polymer ?
#
loop_
_entity_poly.entity_id
_entity_poly.type
_entity_poly.pdbx_seq_one_letter_code
_entity_poly.pdbx_strand_id
1 'polypeptide(L)'
;MRAPCLGLRGRNAEVAVRAPRAAAALLLCALAAAPLAASARITIVNANQAGVGFNDTTAVAPVGGNPGTTLGQQRLNAFQKAAELWGALLDSDVEIRIKASFEPLDCTATTGTLAAAGPATSVQGFANAPLPGTWYVVALANKIAGRDLAPTAPGHINAKFNSNVGTAGCLASSQWYYGLDNQHGGKIDLVSVLLHELGHGLGFLTLVDPESGAEFLGDPDVFEQHILDTSTGTHWNTMTAADRKTSAIRTGALVWDSPAVTAAVPGTLSGLPLLTVTEPAALSGDFAVGTADFGAALTIAGVSGDLIAAADAENAEGPAATDACSTLDNAADVAGKVALVDRGTCTFVDKARNVQAAGAIGMVVANNVADTSTLGMAGDDTTITIPIASVTQADGATIRGSLAGGVAVRMRLDPDHRSGADAENRMLLFAPNPVQPGSSTSHWDSSAYPHLLMQPNDSSDLPHTVDLTLPLLQDIGWASAPVPEGHPRGEVLRADPVGAPRTVGPRP
;
A
#
# COMPACT_ATOMS: atom_id res chain seq x y z
N MET A 1 -9.10 -73.95 3.94
CA MET A 1 -9.38 -75.28 4.47
C MET A 1 -9.45 -75.17 5.98
N ARG A 2 -10.65 -75.37 6.50
CA ARG A 2 -11.13 -76.03 7.68
C ARG A 2 -10.19 -76.12 8.92
N ALA A 3 -10.75 -75.71 9.99
CA ALA A 3 -10.48 -75.96 11.38
C ALA A 3 -10.27 -77.49 11.70
N PRO A 4 -9.95 -77.92 12.94
CA PRO A 4 -10.91 -77.83 14.04
C PRO A 4 -10.35 -77.62 15.48
N CYS A 5 -11.33 -77.38 16.39
CA CYS A 5 -11.32 -77.42 17.83
C CYS A 5 -10.82 -78.70 18.47
N LEU A 6 -10.35 -78.65 19.71
CA LEU A 6 -10.71 -79.59 20.79
C LEU A 6 -10.41 -78.96 22.18
N GLY A 7 -11.39 -78.97 23.02
CA GLY A 7 -11.38 -78.63 24.42
C GLY A 7 -11.03 -79.83 25.33
N LEU A 8 -10.78 -79.51 26.59
CA LEU A 8 -11.00 -80.39 27.73
C LEU A 8 -11.04 -79.63 29.09
N ARG A 9 -11.88 -80.11 29.91
CA ARG A 9 -12.40 -79.63 31.18
C ARG A 9 -11.41 -79.69 32.35
N GLY A 10 -11.56 -78.78 33.29
CA GLY A 10 -11.85 -79.04 34.68
C GLY A 10 -10.70 -79.12 35.72
N ARG A 11 -10.77 -78.23 36.68
CA ARG A 11 -10.88 -78.50 38.09
C ARG A 11 -10.76 -77.21 38.94
N ASN A 12 -11.69 -77.08 39.88
CA ASN A 12 -11.75 -76.00 40.88
C ASN A 12 -10.56 -76.05 41.80
N ALA A 13 -9.95 -74.89 42.10
CA ALA A 13 -9.18 -74.65 43.31
C ALA A 13 -9.41 -73.18 43.74
N GLU A 14 -10.08 -73.01 44.85
CA GLU A 14 -10.22 -71.74 45.57
C GLU A 14 -8.85 -71.29 46.07
N VAL A 15 -8.43 -70.07 45.57
CA VAL A 15 -7.30 -69.39 46.15
C VAL A 15 -7.73 -67.96 46.46
N ALA A 16 -7.66 -67.63 47.72
CA ALA A 16 -7.99 -66.31 48.28
C ALA A 16 -7.14 -65.24 47.64
N VAL A 17 -7.79 -64.30 46.93
CA VAL A 17 -7.13 -63.11 46.32
C VAL A 17 -7.12 -62.00 47.34
N ARG A 18 -5.92 -61.66 47.83
CA ARG A 18 -5.64 -60.39 48.48
C ARG A 18 -5.62 -59.28 47.41
N ALA A 19 -6.50 -58.30 47.53
CA ALA A 19 -6.52 -57.13 46.71
C ALA A 19 -5.28 -56.26 46.91
N PRO A 20 -4.55 -55.84 45.85
CA PRO A 20 -3.57 -54.73 45.97
C PRO A 20 -4.32 -53.40 45.95
N ARG A 21 -4.01 -52.53 46.90
CA ARG A 21 -4.42 -51.14 46.90
C ARG A 21 -3.78 -50.45 45.67
N ALA A 22 -4.59 -50.15 44.66
CA ALA A 22 -4.19 -49.29 43.54
C ALA A 22 -4.11 -47.85 44.09
N ALA A 23 -2.90 -47.33 44.19
CA ALA A 23 -2.66 -45.88 44.35
C ALA A 23 -3.02 -45.18 43.03
N ALA A 24 -4.14 -44.49 42.99
CA ALA A 24 -4.49 -43.59 41.88
C ALA A 24 -3.57 -42.40 41.95
N ALA A 25 -2.53 -42.40 41.11
CA ALA A 25 -1.76 -41.21 40.81
C ALA A 25 -2.62 -40.25 39.96
N LEU A 26 -3.20 -39.21 40.57
CA LEU A 26 -3.78 -38.09 39.86
C LEU A 26 -2.63 -37.34 39.16
N LEU A 27 -2.49 -37.59 37.87
CA LEU A 27 -1.70 -36.74 36.97
C LEU A 27 -2.48 -35.42 36.79
N LEU A 28 -2.18 -34.39 37.61
CA LEU A 28 -2.59 -33.03 37.31
C LEU A 28 -1.81 -32.60 36.04
N CYS A 29 -2.45 -32.72 34.89
CA CYS A 29 -2.06 -31.93 33.72
C CYS A 29 -2.32 -30.46 34.04
N ALA A 30 -1.30 -29.76 34.51
CA ALA A 30 -1.31 -28.29 34.45
C ALA A 30 -1.35 -27.90 32.96
N LEU A 31 -2.56 -27.67 32.46
CA LEU A 31 -2.69 -26.87 31.23
C LEU A 31 -2.11 -25.50 31.60
N ALA A 32 -0.87 -25.26 31.19
CA ALA A 32 -0.37 -23.91 31.07
C ALA A 32 -1.31 -23.21 30.06
N ALA A 33 -2.26 -22.43 30.57
CA ALA A 33 -2.98 -21.48 29.74
C ALA A 33 -1.90 -20.56 29.12
N ALA A 34 -1.59 -20.78 27.84
CA ALA A 34 -0.84 -19.80 27.09
C ALA A 34 -1.60 -18.47 27.25
N PRO A 35 -0.93 -17.37 27.61
CA PRO A 35 -1.60 -16.09 27.66
C PRO A 35 -2.27 -15.89 26.30
N LEU A 36 -3.58 -15.70 26.27
CA LEU A 36 -4.26 -15.13 25.11
C LEU A 36 -3.62 -13.76 24.94
N ALA A 37 -2.78 -13.61 23.91
CA ALA A 37 -2.24 -12.32 23.60
C ALA A 37 -3.43 -11.40 23.27
N ALA A 38 -3.51 -10.30 23.99
CA ALA A 38 -4.61 -9.37 23.89
C ALA A 38 -4.47 -8.56 22.58
N SER A 39 -5.53 -8.53 21.78
CA SER A 39 -5.66 -7.51 20.73
C SER A 39 -5.56 -6.12 21.36
N ALA A 40 -4.87 -5.19 20.70
CA ALA A 40 -4.70 -3.84 21.22
C ALA A 40 -6.06 -3.13 21.35
N ARG A 41 -6.33 -2.55 22.49
CA ARG A 41 -7.50 -1.68 22.68
C ARG A 41 -7.19 -0.29 22.18
N ILE A 42 -7.92 0.15 21.14
CA ILE A 42 -7.81 1.50 20.57
C ILE A 42 -9.11 2.26 20.84
N THR A 43 -9.02 3.45 21.43
CA THR A 43 -10.19 4.29 21.76
C THR A 43 -10.10 5.67 21.16
N ILE A 44 -11.25 6.20 20.75
CA ILE A 44 -11.36 7.51 20.12
C ILE A 44 -11.77 8.54 21.18
N VAL A 45 -10.92 9.53 21.37
CA VAL A 45 -11.18 10.70 22.22
C VAL A 45 -11.66 11.84 21.34
N ASN A 46 -12.97 12.10 21.35
CA ASN A 46 -13.60 13.13 20.55
C ASN A 46 -13.14 14.54 21.02
N ALA A 47 -12.47 15.26 20.14
CA ALA A 47 -11.97 16.63 20.38
C ALA A 47 -12.85 17.72 19.76
N ASN A 48 -13.96 17.36 19.09
CA ASN A 48 -14.88 18.32 18.51
C ASN A 48 -15.80 18.95 19.54
N GLN A 49 -16.15 20.21 19.31
CA GLN A 49 -17.18 20.91 20.08
C GLN A 49 -18.59 20.43 19.66
N ALA A 50 -19.58 20.84 20.43
CA ALA A 50 -20.99 20.53 20.14
C ALA A 50 -21.41 21.05 18.75
N GLY A 51 -22.13 20.23 17.99
CA GLY A 51 -22.69 20.57 16.68
C GLY A 51 -21.74 20.46 15.49
N VAL A 52 -20.46 20.09 15.70
CA VAL A 52 -19.47 19.97 14.61
C VAL A 52 -18.74 18.63 14.67
N GLY A 53 -18.15 18.23 13.55
CA GLY A 53 -17.33 17.04 13.45
C GLY A 53 -18.06 15.75 13.87
N PHE A 54 -17.59 15.08 14.93
CA PHE A 54 -18.26 13.90 15.49
C PHE A 54 -19.58 14.22 16.22
N ASN A 55 -19.83 15.49 16.55
CA ASN A 55 -21.03 15.95 17.18
C ASN A 55 -22.01 16.62 16.19
N ASP A 56 -21.76 16.48 14.87
CA ASP A 56 -22.60 17.00 13.79
C ASP A 56 -23.91 16.21 13.74
N THR A 57 -25.04 16.91 13.97
CA THR A 57 -26.40 16.34 14.02
C THR A 57 -27.10 16.33 12.67
N THR A 58 -26.44 16.73 11.58
CA THR A 58 -27.01 16.71 10.23
C THR A 58 -27.49 15.31 9.89
N ALA A 59 -28.78 15.20 9.60
CA ALA A 59 -29.43 13.92 9.31
C ALA A 59 -28.95 13.36 7.95
N VAL A 60 -28.56 12.08 7.93
CA VAL A 60 -28.12 11.35 6.75
C VAL A 60 -28.70 9.93 6.76
N ALA A 61 -28.84 9.32 5.58
CA ALA A 61 -29.20 7.91 5.49
C ALA A 61 -28.01 7.00 5.81
N PRO A 62 -28.22 5.80 6.38
CA PRO A 62 -27.20 4.77 6.47
C PRO A 62 -26.56 4.47 5.12
N VAL A 63 -25.26 4.16 5.10
CA VAL A 63 -24.48 3.93 3.87
C VAL A 63 -23.44 2.82 4.07
N GLY A 64 -23.30 1.91 3.12
CA GLY A 64 -22.21 0.93 3.07
C GLY A 64 -21.97 0.19 4.39
N GLY A 65 -23.02 -0.37 5.01
CA GLY A 65 -22.90 -1.03 6.31
C GLY A 65 -22.74 -0.10 7.52
N ASN A 66 -22.63 1.22 7.33
CA ASN A 66 -22.59 2.21 8.41
C ASN A 66 -24.02 2.60 8.83
N PRO A 67 -24.49 2.22 10.03
CA PRO A 67 -25.86 2.44 10.49
C PRO A 67 -26.12 3.88 10.99
N GLY A 68 -25.12 4.74 11.05
CA GLY A 68 -25.22 6.10 11.56
C GLY A 68 -26.28 6.91 10.82
N THR A 69 -27.14 7.62 11.56
CA THR A 69 -28.21 8.45 11.03
C THR A 69 -27.89 9.95 11.07
N THR A 70 -26.73 10.31 11.58
CA THR A 70 -26.15 11.66 11.50
C THR A 70 -24.73 11.61 10.95
N LEU A 71 -24.24 12.71 10.38
CA LEU A 71 -22.87 12.82 9.88
C LEU A 71 -21.86 12.52 10.99
N GLY A 72 -22.08 13.05 12.18
CA GLY A 72 -21.20 12.79 13.32
C GLY A 72 -21.12 11.31 13.70
N GLN A 73 -22.26 10.60 13.71
CA GLN A 73 -22.30 9.15 13.96
C GLN A 73 -21.57 8.37 12.87
N GLN A 74 -21.79 8.71 11.59
CA GLN A 74 -21.12 8.00 10.49
C GLN A 74 -19.61 8.18 10.53
N ARG A 75 -19.13 9.39 10.81
CA ARG A 75 -17.70 9.68 11.02
C ARG A 75 -17.14 8.86 12.18
N LEU A 76 -17.80 8.85 13.33
CA LEU A 76 -17.32 8.10 14.49
C LEU A 76 -17.30 6.59 14.23
N ASN A 77 -18.31 6.05 13.55
CA ASN A 77 -18.36 4.62 13.19
C ASN A 77 -17.19 4.22 12.27
N ALA A 78 -16.82 5.08 11.30
CA ALA A 78 -15.65 4.83 10.45
C ALA A 78 -14.33 4.82 11.27
N PHE A 79 -14.19 5.75 12.22
CA PHE A 79 -13.04 5.76 13.15
C PHE A 79 -12.97 4.50 14.01
N GLN A 80 -14.11 4.04 14.53
CA GLN A 80 -14.17 2.79 15.28
C GLN A 80 -13.81 1.59 14.42
N LYS A 81 -14.26 1.56 13.15
CA LYS A 81 -13.90 0.50 12.21
C LYS A 81 -12.39 0.43 11.98
N ALA A 82 -11.73 1.55 11.72
CA ALA A 82 -10.27 1.60 11.58
C ALA A 82 -9.53 1.20 12.87
N ALA A 83 -10.02 1.66 14.03
CA ALA A 83 -9.49 1.28 15.32
C ALA A 83 -9.63 -0.23 15.60
N GLU A 84 -10.75 -0.85 15.21
CA GLU A 84 -10.96 -2.30 15.29
C GLU A 84 -10.00 -3.07 14.39
N LEU A 85 -9.81 -2.61 13.14
CA LEU A 85 -8.89 -3.23 12.18
C LEU A 85 -7.46 -3.21 12.71
N TRP A 86 -6.95 -2.05 13.15
CA TRP A 86 -5.63 -1.96 13.76
C TRP A 86 -5.52 -2.74 15.07
N GLY A 87 -6.52 -2.63 15.94
CA GLY A 87 -6.55 -3.32 17.22
C GLY A 87 -6.49 -4.84 17.09
N ALA A 88 -7.13 -5.40 16.06
CA ALA A 88 -7.09 -6.83 15.78
C ALA A 88 -5.70 -7.34 15.32
N LEU A 89 -4.84 -6.46 14.80
CA LEU A 89 -3.54 -6.80 14.24
C LEU A 89 -2.38 -6.58 15.21
N LEU A 90 -2.54 -5.67 16.16
CA LEU A 90 -1.49 -5.29 17.11
C LEU A 90 -1.67 -5.99 18.46
N ASP A 91 -0.55 -6.34 19.08
CA ASP A 91 -0.51 -6.86 20.44
C ASP A 91 -0.06 -5.74 21.40
N SER A 92 -0.96 -5.29 22.29
CA SER A 92 -0.65 -4.30 23.31
C SER A 92 -1.59 -4.42 24.52
N ASP A 93 -1.02 -4.61 25.72
CA ASP A 93 -1.76 -4.54 26.98
C ASP A 93 -2.08 -3.10 27.41
N VAL A 94 -1.44 -2.12 26.75
CA VAL A 94 -1.66 -0.69 27.03
C VAL A 94 -2.62 -0.12 26.00
N GLU A 95 -3.70 0.50 26.50
CA GLU A 95 -4.69 1.17 25.66
C GLU A 95 -4.03 2.26 24.78
N ILE A 96 -4.40 2.30 23.51
CA ILE A 96 -4.01 3.35 22.57
C ILE A 96 -5.16 4.35 22.46
N ARG A 97 -4.94 5.59 22.86
CA ARG A 97 -5.95 6.66 22.78
C ARG A 97 -5.66 7.57 21.59
N ILE A 98 -6.66 7.77 20.72
CA ILE A 98 -6.59 8.65 19.55
C ILE A 98 -7.43 9.90 19.83
N LYS A 99 -6.78 11.04 20.02
CA LYS A 99 -7.45 12.33 20.07
C LYS A 99 -7.77 12.79 18.66
N ALA A 100 -9.05 12.80 18.30
CA ALA A 100 -9.48 13.01 16.93
C ALA A 100 -10.48 14.17 16.77
N SER A 101 -10.40 14.85 15.63
CA SER A 101 -11.34 15.88 15.21
C SER A 101 -11.59 15.88 13.71
N PHE A 102 -12.79 16.32 13.31
CA PHE A 102 -13.05 16.85 11.97
C PHE A 102 -13.05 18.36 12.05
N GLU A 103 -12.16 19.01 11.32
CA GLU A 103 -12.00 20.46 11.31
C GLU A 103 -11.58 20.95 9.91
N PRO A 104 -11.72 22.22 9.56
CA PRO A 104 -11.18 22.74 8.31
C PRO A 104 -9.66 22.58 8.25
N LEU A 105 -9.16 21.97 7.16
CA LEU A 105 -7.74 21.90 6.83
C LEU A 105 -7.48 22.62 5.51
N ASP A 106 -6.20 22.89 5.21
CA ASP A 106 -5.77 23.59 4.00
C ASP A 106 -6.24 22.87 2.74
N CYS A 107 -6.88 23.62 1.85
CA CYS A 107 -7.56 23.06 0.71
C CYS A 107 -7.80 24.13 -0.37
N THR A 108 -7.80 23.69 -1.62
CA THR A 108 -8.27 24.43 -2.79
C THR A 108 -9.41 23.68 -3.46
N ALA A 109 -9.99 24.23 -4.51
CA ALA A 109 -11.05 23.54 -5.26
C ALA A 109 -10.60 22.20 -5.89
N THR A 110 -9.29 22.03 -6.13
CA THR A 110 -8.73 20.87 -6.86
C THR A 110 -7.69 20.08 -6.07
N THR A 111 -7.12 20.63 -5.01
CA THR A 111 -6.11 19.98 -4.17
C THR A 111 -6.36 20.27 -2.70
N GLY A 112 -5.98 19.40 -1.79
CA GLY A 112 -6.15 19.68 -0.37
C GLY A 112 -5.68 18.54 0.52
N THR A 113 -5.39 18.90 1.78
CA THR A 113 -5.11 17.97 2.85
C THR A 113 -6.40 17.25 3.25
N LEU A 114 -6.45 15.94 3.08
CA LEU A 114 -7.59 15.10 3.50
C LEU A 114 -7.59 14.92 5.02
N ALA A 115 -6.44 14.60 5.55
CA ALA A 115 -6.23 14.35 6.98
C ALA A 115 -4.75 14.56 7.33
N ALA A 116 -4.46 14.58 8.63
CA ALA A 116 -3.12 14.52 9.17
C ALA A 116 -3.17 13.84 10.53
N ALA A 117 -2.31 12.85 10.75
CA ALA A 117 -2.13 12.28 12.07
C ALA A 117 -0.66 12.00 12.38
N GLY A 118 -0.38 11.86 13.66
CA GLY A 118 0.95 11.58 14.16
C GLY A 118 0.95 11.33 15.66
N PRO A 119 2.10 10.96 16.23
CA PRO A 119 2.24 10.74 17.66
C PRO A 119 1.97 12.05 18.42
N ALA A 120 1.27 11.95 19.56
CA ALA A 120 1.05 13.10 20.43
C ALA A 120 2.37 13.56 21.08
N THR A 121 3.30 12.66 21.28
CA THR A 121 4.67 12.88 21.75
C THR A 121 5.53 11.67 21.41
N SER A 122 6.85 11.84 21.51
CA SER A 122 7.83 10.75 21.45
C SER A 122 8.61 10.71 22.77
N VAL A 123 9.13 9.53 23.12
CA VAL A 123 9.83 9.29 24.37
C VAL A 123 11.10 8.47 24.12
N GLN A 124 12.14 8.69 24.93
CA GLN A 124 13.36 7.89 24.94
C GLN A 124 13.74 7.52 26.39
N GLY A 125 14.69 6.61 26.57
CA GLY A 125 15.24 6.27 27.88
C GLY A 125 14.25 5.62 28.85
N PHE A 126 13.16 5.02 28.35
CA PHE A 126 12.20 4.29 29.16
C PHE A 126 12.66 2.84 29.43
N ALA A 127 12.08 2.22 30.45
CA ALA A 127 12.41 0.83 30.80
C ALA A 127 12.08 -0.12 29.64
N ASN A 128 13.02 -1.04 29.34
CA ASN A 128 12.95 -2.01 28.25
C ASN A 128 13.03 -1.40 26.83
N ALA A 129 13.42 -0.11 26.66
CA ALA A 129 13.71 0.45 25.35
C ALA A 129 14.78 -0.38 24.65
N PRO A 130 14.52 -0.97 23.46
CA PRO A 130 15.46 -1.85 22.77
C PRO A 130 16.79 -1.15 22.39
N LEU A 131 16.69 0.12 22.00
CA LEU A 131 17.85 0.92 21.57
C LEU A 131 18.05 2.10 22.53
N PRO A 132 19.17 2.19 23.23
CA PRO A 132 19.50 3.34 24.07
C PRO A 132 19.62 4.64 23.25
N GLY A 133 19.15 5.77 23.79
CA GLY A 133 19.26 7.08 23.15
C GLY A 133 18.44 7.22 21.87
N THR A 134 17.43 6.37 21.67
CA THR A 134 16.58 6.37 20.50
C THR A 134 15.17 6.81 20.86
N TRP A 135 14.57 7.66 20.03
CA TRP A 135 13.19 8.11 20.17
C TRP A 135 12.19 7.09 19.64
N TYR A 136 11.12 6.91 20.38
CA TYR A 136 9.98 6.06 20.02
C TYR A 136 8.70 6.89 20.11
N VAL A 137 7.79 6.72 19.15
CA VAL A 137 6.44 7.28 19.27
C VAL A 137 5.77 6.72 20.51
N VAL A 138 5.02 7.56 21.24
CA VAL A 138 4.51 7.19 22.59
C VAL A 138 3.62 5.95 22.57
N ALA A 139 2.84 5.70 21.52
CA ALA A 139 2.00 4.50 21.43
C ALA A 139 2.86 3.21 21.44
N LEU A 140 3.93 3.17 20.65
CA LEU A 140 4.89 2.06 20.61
C LEU A 140 5.67 1.95 21.93
N ALA A 141 6.15 3.07 22.46
CA ALA A 141 6.90 3.09 23.73
C ALA A 141 6.06 2.57 24.89
N ASN A 142 4.77 2.90 24.96
CA ASN A 142 3.83 2.38 25.95
C ASN A 142 3.71 0.86 25.88
N LYS A 143 3.57 0.31 24.67
CA LYS A 143 3.52 -1.13 24.45
C LYS A 143 4.80 -1.82 24.91
N ILE A 144 5.98 -1.28 24.54
CA ILE A 144 7.27 -1.86 24.93
C ILE A 144 7.49 -1.77 26.46
N ALA A 145 7.13 -0.63 27.07
CA ALA A 145 7.26 -0.42 28.50
C ALA A 145 6.23 -1.20 29.32
N GLY A 146 5.16 -1.74 28.72
CA GLY A 146 4.03 -2.37 29.39
C GLY A 146 3.24 -1.42 30.29
N ARG A 147 3.34 -0.10 30.09
CA ARG A 147 2.63 0.93 30.84
C ARG A 147 2.49 2.23 30.06
N ASP A 148 1.50 3.03 30.41
CA ASP A 148 1.31 4.36 29.85
C ASP A 148 2.43 5.31 30.35
N LEU A 149 3.22 5.84 29.42
CA LEU A 149 4.30 6.81 29.67
C LEU A 149 3.84 8.26 29.57
N ALA A 150 2.60 8.50 29.07
CA ALA A 150 1.99 9.80 28.96
C ALA A 150 0.54 9.81 29.51
N PRO A 151 0.33 9.44 30.80
CA PRO A 151 -1.01 9.20 31.36
C PRO A 151 -1.86 10.46 31.44
N THR A 152 -1.27 11.64 31.41
CA THR A 152 -1.98 12.94 31.43
C THR A 152 -2.30 13.45 30.05
N ALA A 153 -1.75 12.85 28.98
CA ALA A 153 -2.06 13.25 27.62
C ALA A 153 -3.48 12.78 27.24
N PRO A 154 -4.29 13.62 26.59
CA PRO A 154 -5.63 13.25 26.18
C PRO A 154 -5.64 12.13 25.11
N GLY A 155 -4.56 11.99 24.36
CA GLY A 155 -4.34 10.93 23.37
C GLY A 155 -2.87 10.61 23.22
N HIS A 156 -2.57 9.41 22.67
CA HIS A 156 -1.24 9.00 22.27
C HIS A 156 -0.98 9.33 20.79
N ILE A 157 -2.07 9.45 20.04
CA ILE A 157 -2.11 9.87 18.64
C ILE A 157 -3.02 11.08 18.54
N ASN A 158 -2.60 12.11 17.77
CA ASN A 158 -3.46 13.20 17.36
C ASN A 158 -3.85 12.98 15.90
N ALA A 159 -5.14 13.11 15.58
CA ALA A 159 -5.65 12.91 14.22
C ALA A 159 -6.68 14.00 13.87
N LYS A 160 -6.51 14.63 12.71
CA LYS A 160 -7.37 15.68 12.20
C LYS A 160 -7.82 15.34 10.79
N PHE A 161 -9.10 15.50 10.52
CA PHE A 161 -9.71 15.18 9.22
C PHE A 161 -10.43 16.40 8.66
N ASN A 162 -10.30 16.61 7.37
CA ASN A 162 -10.83 17.80 6.72
C ASN A 162 -12.34 17.76 6.61
N SER A 163 -13.00 18.67 7.31
CA SER A 163 -14.46 18.81 7.28
C SER A 163 -14.99 19.51 6.01
N ASN A 164 -14.12 20.15 5.23
CA ASN A 164 -14.49 20.96 4.07
C ASN A 164 -14.48 20.20 2.73
N VAL A 165 -14.00 18.95 2.70
CA VAL A 165 -13.99 18.14 1.46
C VAL A 165 -15.39 18.11 0.81
N GLY A 166 -15.42 18.41 -0.49
CA GLY A 166 -16.66 18.46 -1.27
C GLY A 166 -17.37 19.82 -1.26
N THR A 167 -16.79 20.84 -0.60
CA THR A 167 -17.27 22.22 -0.74
C THR A 167 -16.65 22.91 -1.96
N ALA A 168 -17.25 24.00 -2.43
CA ALA A 168 -16.75 24.75 -3.60
C ALA A 168 -15.29 25.21 -3.47
N GLY A 169 -14.80 25.41 -2.25
CA GLY A 169 -13.41 25.83 -1.97
C GLY A 169 -12.46 24.70 -1.64
N CYS A 170 -12.92 23.44 -1.60
CA CYS A 170 -12.12 22.30 -1.12
C CYS A 170 -12.51 21.02 -1.84
N LEU A 171 -11.65 20.56 -2.78
CA LEU A 171 -11.86 19.33 -3.54
C LEU A 171 -13.31 19.23 -4.06
N ALA A 172 -13.73 20.25 -4.80
CA ALA A 172 -15.13 20.51 -5.14
C ALA A 172 -15.84 19.36 -5.88
N SER A 173 -15.08 18.52 -6.57
CA SER A 173 -15.58 17.31 -7.28
C SER A 173 -15.51 16.04 -6.43
N SER A 174 -15.00 16.08 -5.22
CA SER A 174 -14.80 14.93 -4.35
C SER A 174 -15.78 14.94 -3.17
N GLN A 175 -15.99 13.81 -2.56
CA GLN A 175 -16.82 13.67 -1.35
C GLN A 175 -16.25 12.56 -0.47
N TRP A 176 -16.41 12.68 0.84
CA TRP A 176 -16.16 11.57 1.75
C TRP A 176 -17.18 10.45 1.55
N TYR A 177 -16.70 9.22 1.54
CA TYR A 177 -17.52 8.03 1.72
C TYR A 177 -17.39 7.57 3.18
N TYR A 178 -18.53 7.45 3.85
CA TYR A 178 -18.61 7.06 5.26
C TYR A 178 -19.06 5.60 5.45
N GLY A 179 -19.18 4.82 4.36
CA GLY A 179 -19.45 3.39 4.43
C GLY A 179 -18.31 2.61 5.07
N LEU A 180 -18.56 1.35 5.44
CA LEU A 180 -17.61 0.45 6.08
C LEU A 180 -17.25 -0.76 5.20
N ASP A 181 -17.79 -0.80 3.97
CA ASP A 181 -17.74 -1.94 3.06
C ASP A 181 -16.75 -1.76 1.88
N ASN A 182 -15.97 -0.70 1.88
CA ASN A 182 -15.02 -0.36 0.80
C ASN A 182 -15.65 -0.15 -0.59
N GLN A 183 -16.97 0.02 -0.68
CA GLN A 183 -17.67 0.23 -1.97
C GLN A 183 -17.91 1.72 -2.22
N HIS A 184 -16.84 2.52 -2.18
CA HIS A 184 -16.89 3.97 -2.19
C HIS A 184 -17.15 4.58 -3.60
N GLY A 185 -17.03 3.79 -4.69
CA GLY A 185 -17.14 4.30 -6.06
C GLY A 185 -16.06 5.34 -6.36
N GLY A 186 -16.45 6.52 -6.82
CA GLY A 186 -15.51 7.63 -7.06
C GLY A 186 -15.34 8.58 -5.87
N LYS A 187 -15.72 8.20 -4.64
CA LYS A 187 -15.57 9.02 -3.44
C LYS A 187 -14.29 8.65 -2.68
N ILE A 188 -13.87 9.51 -1.77
CA ILE A 188 -12.72 9.27 -0.88
C ILE A 188 -13.19 8.38 0.27
N ASP A 189 -12.61 7.19 0.39
CA ASP A 189 -12.97 6.25 1.46
C ASP A 189 -12.36 6.70 2.79
N LEU A 190 -13.24 7.03 3.75
CA LEU A 190 -12.76 7.51 5.05
C LEU A 190 -12.03 6.43 5.84
N VAL A 191 -12.40 5.16 5.72
CA VAL A 191 -11.76 4.07 6.47
C VAL A 191 -10.33 3.84 5.96
N SER A 192 -10.10 3.87 4.63
CA SER A 192 -8.75 3.76 4.06
C SER A 192 -7.86 4.92 4.50
N VAL A 193 -8.37 6.17 4.43
CA VAL A 193 -7.62 7.34 4.93
C VAL A 193 -7.33 7.23 6.43
N LEU A 194 -8.27 6.71 7.22
CA LEU A 194 -8.05 6.47 8.65
C LEU A 194 -6.98 5.42 8.92
N LEU A 195 -6.97 4.32 8.18
CA LEU A 195 -5.94 3.29 8.32
C LEU A 195 -4.55 3.87 8.04
N HIS A 196 -4.41 4.70 7.00
CA HIS A 196 -3.18 5.41 6.67
C HIS A 196 -2.74 6.34 7.80
N GLU A 197 -3.59 7.26 8.19
CA GLU A 197 -3.26 8.26 9.21
C GLU A 197 -2.90 7.63 10.57
N LEU A 198 -3.63 6.59 10.96
CA LEU A 198 -3.31 5.87 12.18
C LEU A 198 -1.99 5.11 12.07
N GLY A 199 -1.58 4.66 10.88
CA GLY A 199 -0.25 4.11 10.61
C GLY A 199 0.86 5.07 11.01
N HIS A 200 0.75 6.36 10.66
CA HIS A 200 1.69 7.40 11.12
C HIS A 200 1.71 7.52 12.65
N GLY A 201 0.54 7.57 13.26
CA GLY A 201 0.43 7.64 14.72
C GLY A 201 1.02 6.43 15.46
N LEU A 202 1.01 5.26 14.83
CA LEU A 202 1.58 4.01 15.34
C LEU A 202 3.09 3.90 15.11
N GLY A 203 3.69 4.76 14.27
CA GLY A 203 5.13 4.84 14.10
C GLY A 203 5.63 4.72 12.66
N PHE A 204 4.75 4.75 11.66
CA PHE A 204 5.19 4.84 10.27
C PHE A 204 5.62 6.26 9.92
N LEU A 205 6.65 6.74 10.55
CA LEU A 205 7.26 8.06 10.28
C LEU A 205 8.67 8.13 10.87
N THR A 206 9.55 8.90 10.23
CA THR A 206 10.77 9.37 10.88
C THR A 206 10.53 10.72 11.55
N LEU A 207 11.24 10.98 12.64
CA LEU A 207 11.29 12.29 13.31
C LEU A 207 12.43 13.18 12.77
N VAL A 208 13.22 12.67 11.82
CA VAL A 208 14.23 13.46 11.11
C VAL A 208 13.53 14.48 10.23
N ASP A 209 13.98 15.73 10.28
CA ASP A 209 13.56 16.76 9.34
C ASP A 209 14.26 16.56 7.98
N PRO A 210 13.57 16.14 6.92
CA PRO A 210 14.21 15.84 5.64
C PRO A 210 14.77 17.06 4.91
N GLU A 211 14.31 18.30 5.24
CA GLU A 211 14.81 19.51 4.63
C GLU A 211 16.18 19.93 5.18
N SER A 212 16.46 19.64 6.44
CA SER A 212 17.72 19.94 7.11
C SER A 212 18.60 18.73 7.36
N GLY A 213 18.00 17.52 7.39
CA GLY A 213 18.64 16.28 7.80
C GLY A 213 18.86 16.18 9.32
N ALA A 214 18.28 17.10 10.11
CA ALA A 214 18.46 17.12 11.55
C ALA A 214 17.60 16.06 12.25
N GLU A 215 18.21 15.32 13.17
CA GLU A 215 17.52 14.42 14.08
C GLU A 215 16.69 15.20 15.10
N PHE A 216 15.63 14.59 15.58
CA PHE A 216 14.77 15.19 16.60
C PHE A 216 15.54 15.34 17.93
N LEU A 217 15.74 16.57 18.34
CA LEU A 217 16.53 16.95 19.54
C LEU A 217 17.98 16.38 19.54
N GLY A 218 18.50 16.00 18.38
CA GLY A 218 19.87 15.55 18.20
C GLY A 218 20.13 14.07 18.49
N ASP A 219 19.07 13.27 18.64
CA ASP A 219 19.14 11.82 18.82
C ASP A 219 18.29 11.11 17.77
N PRO A 220 18.68 9.90 17.32
CA PRO A 220 17.96 9.15 16.30
C PRO A 220 16.59 8.67 16.77
N ASP A 221 15.68 8.41 15.83
CA ASP A 221 14.44 7.70 16.07
C ASP A 221 14.50 6.23 15.64
N VAL A 222 13.51 5.43 16.06
CA VAL A 222 13.49 4.01 15.75
C VAL A 222 13.27 3.73 14.25
N PHE A 223 12.57 4.60 13.54
CA PHE A 223 12.30 4.45 12.11
C PHE A 223 13.56 4.69 11.27
N GLU A 224 14.34 5.73 11.58
CA GLU A 224 15.57 6.03 10.82
C GLU A 224 16.64 4.96 10.94
N GLN A 225 16.60 4.09 11.98
CA GLN A 225 17.50 2.95 12.12
C GLN A 225 17.42 1.98 10.92
N HIS A 226 16.27 1.96 10.25
CA HIS A 226 15.95 1.06 9.15
C HIS A 226 16.03 1.72 7.76
N ILE A 227 16.31 3.01 7.68
CA ILE A 227 16.48 3.71 6.39
C ILE A 227 17.92 3.52 5.90
N LEU A 228 18.07 2.89 4.74
CA LEU A 228 19.33 2.71 4.05
C LEU A 228 19.35 3.52 2.74
N ASP A 229 20.37 4.31 2.54
CA ASP A 229 20.69 4.90 1.23
C ASP A 229 21.57 3.94 0.45
N THR A 230 21.00 3.27 -0.54
CA THR A 230 21.69 2.26 -1.35
C THR A 230 22.80 2.85 -2.22
N SER A 231 22.74 4.15 -2.55
CA SER A 231 23.78 4.83 -3.34
C SER A 231 25.08 5.04 -2.56
N THR A 232 25.01 5.06 -1.22
CA THR A 232 26.16 5.20 -0.34
C THR A 232 26.44 3.93 0.48
N GLY A 233 25.46 3.02 0.57
CA GLY A 233 25.50 1.84 1.43
C GLY A 233 25.48 2.19 2.93
N THR A 234 24.90 3.33 3.31
CA THR A 234 24.92 3.86 4.68
C THR A 234 23.53 4.03 5.25
N HIS A 235 23.30 3.59 6.49
CA HIS A 235 22.05 3.83 7.20
C HIS A 235 21.98 5.26 7.76
N TRP A 236 20.79 5.83 7.81
CA TRP A 236 20.56 7.21 8.21
C TRP A 236 21.04 7.54 9.62
N ASN A 237 20.82 6.64 10.57
CA ASN A 237 21.26 6.79 11.97
C ASN A 237 22.79 6.94 12.14
N THR A 238 23.57 6.66 11.08
CA THR A 238 25.03 6.82 11.08
C THR A 238 25.51 7.98 10.20
N MET A 239 24.58 8.64 9.49
CA MET A 239 24.88 9.78 8.62
C MET A 239 25.00 11.10 9.40
N THR A 240 25.71 12.07 8.83
CA THR A 240 25.60 13.46 9.27
C THR A 240 24.29 14.08 8.80
N ALA A 241 23.86 15.19 9.42
CA ALA A 241 22.66 15.92 8.96
C ALA A 241 22.77 16.33 7.48
N ALA A 242 23.95 16.74 7.01
CA ALA A 242 24.18 17.11 5.62
C ALA A 242 24.00 15.92 4.65
N ASP A 243 24.45 14.73 5.08
CA ASP A 243 24.30 13.51 4.28
C ASP A 243 22.83 13.06 4.24
N ARG A 244 22.10 13.07 5.38
CA ARG A 244 20.67 12.78 5.43
C ARG A 244 19.85 13.72 4.56
N LYS A 245 20.09 15.05 4.64
CA LYS A 245 19.45 16.03 3.76
C LYS A 245 19.66 15.70 2.28
N THR A 246 20.88 15.35 1.89
CA THR A 246 21.19 14.99 0.49
C THR A 246 20.52 13.67 0.10
N SER A 247 20.48 12.71 1.01
CA SER A 247 19.86 11.41 0.86
C SER A 247 18.33 11.51 0.71
N ALA A 248 17.68 12.40 1.45
CA ALA A 248 16.22 12.59 1.45
C ALA A 248 15.59 12.95 0.09
N ILE A 249 16.39 13.38 -0.89
CA ILE A 249 15.96 13.71 -2.24
C ILE A 249 16.50 12.75 -3.32
N ARG A 250 17.02 11.59 -2.89
CA ARG A 250 17.54 10.56 -3.81
C ARG A 250 16.46 9.56 -4.19
N THR A 251 15.62 9.97 -5.12
CA THR A 251 14.56 9.13 -5.66
C THR A 251 15.08 7.77 -6.10
N GLY A 252 14.43 6.70 -5.63
CA GLY A 252 14.79 5.31 -5.95
C GLY A 252 16.04 4.76 -5.24
N ALA A 253 16.65 5.51 -4.31
CA ALA A 253 17.84 5.08 -3.58
C ALA A 253 17.61 4.86 -2.08
N LEU A 254 16.53 5.39 -1.51
CA LEU A 254 16.17 5.13 -0.12
C LEU A 254 15.32 3.88 -0.03
N VAL A 255 15.74 2.96 0.84
CA VAL A 255 15.00 1.72 1.09
C VAL A 255 14.79 1.49 2.58
N TRP A 256 13.75 0.73 2.89
CA TRP A 256 13.51 0.14 4.20
C TRP A 256 14.32 -1.16 4.32
N ASP A 257 15.40 -1.13 5.05
CA ASP A 257 16.32 -2.27 5.20
C ASP A 257 16.06 -3.00 6.52
N SER A 258 15.02 -3.87 6.50
CA SER A 258 14.65 -4.65 7.68
C SER A 258 13.90 -5.94 7.29
N PRO A 259 14.00 -7.00 8.13
CA PRO A 259 13.65 -8.36 7.72
C PRO A 259 12.16 -8.59 7.49
N ALA A 260 11.25 -7.97 8.27
CA ALA A 260 9.84 -8.30 8.15
C ALA A 260 9.23 -7.75 6.85
N VAL A 261 9.55 -6.49 6.50
CA VAL A 261 9.12 -5.91 5.23
C VAL A 261 9.76 -6.65 4.06
N THR A 262 11.08 -6.85 4.07
CA THR A 262 11.81 -7.54 2.98
C THR A 262 11.23 -8.94 2.72
N ALA A 263 10.89 -9.68 3.76
CA ALA A 263 10.27 -11.01 3.62
C ALA A 263 8.83 -10.95 3.07
N ALA A 264 8.10 -9.86 3.32
CA ALA A 264 6.71 -9.71 2.90
C ALA A 264 6.56 -9.16 1.46
N VAL A 265 7.55 -8.41 0.96
CA VAL A 265 7.54 -7.78 -0.38
C VAL A 265 7.23 -8.77 -1.50
N PRO A 266 7.85 -9.97 -1.62
CA PRO A 266 7.57 -10.88 -2.74
C PRO A 266 6.12 -11.39 -2.79
N GLY A 267 5.44 -11.43 -1.65
CA GLY A 267 4.03 -11.87 -1.55
C GLY A 267 3.02 -10.73 -1.69
N THR A 268 3.47 -9.48 -1.61
CA THR A 268 2.62 -8.29 -1.62
C THR A 268 2.69 -7.54 -2.94
N LEU A 269 3.91 -7.31 -3.46
CA LEU A 269 4.11 -6.50 -4.66
C LEU A 269 4.13 -7.35 -5.92
N SER A 270 3.59 -6.78 -6.99
CA SER A 270 3.65 -7.33 -8.34
C SER A 270 5.07 -7.32 -8.90
N GLY A 271 5.32 -8.17 -9.90
CA GLY A 271 6.53 -8.09 -10.70
C GLY A 271 6.68 -6.72 -11.37
N LEU A 272 7.93 -6.32 -11.64
CA LEU A 272 8.23 -5.06 -12.29
C LEU A 272 7.70 -5.07 -13.75
N PRO A 273 6.88 -4.10 -14.17
CA PRO A 273 6.41 -4.04 -15.55
C PRO A 273 7.55 -3.60 -16.48
N LEU A 274 7.75 -4.34 -17.56
CA LEU A 274 8.81 -4.13 -18.54
C LEU A 274 8.30 -4.24 -19.98
N LEU A 275 8.89 -3.44 -20.87
CA LEU A 275 8.91 -3.66 -22.31
C LEU A 275 10.25 -4.25 -22.69
N THR A 276 10.32 -5.54 -22.93
CA THR A 276 11.53 -6.20 -23.41
C THR A 276 11.58 -6.10 -24.92
N VAL A 277 12.59 -5.45 -25.47
CA VAL A 277 12.91 -5.51 -26.90
C VAL A 277 13.76 -6.76 -27.13
N THR A 278 13.25 -7.67 -27.97
CA THR A 278 13.93 -8.93 -28.30
C THR A 278 14.72 -8.85 -29.59
N GLU A 279 14.29 -8.02 -30.54
CA GLU A 279 14.96 -7.73 -31.80
C GLU A 279 14.79 -6.23 -32.16
N PRO A 280 15.75 -5.60 -32.85
CA PRO A 280 17.06 -6.15 -33.26
C PRO A 280 18.05 -6.26 -32.09
N ALA A 281 19.08 -7.10 -32.20
CA ALA A 281 20.07 -7.32 -31.15
C ALA A 281 20.77 -6.02 -30.67
N ALA A 282 20.90 -5.03 -31.55
CA ALA A 282 21.48 -3.73 -31.20
C ALA A 282 20.60 -2.88 -30.24
N LEU A 283 19.30 -3.19 -30.12
CA LEU A 283 18.35 -2.51 -29.26
C LEU A 283 17.83 -3.45 -28.15
N SER A 284 18.20 -4.73 -28.18
CA SER A 284 17.67 -5.72 -27.24
C SER A 284 17.98 -5.33 -25.80
N GLY A 285 16.96 -5.46 -24.93
CA GLY A 285 17.04 -5.13 -23.53
C GLY A 285 15.68 -4.79 -22.94
N ASP A 286 15.67 -4.54 -21.64
CA ASP A 286 14.48 -4.18 -20.89
C ASP A 286 14.38 -2.65 -20.74
N PHE A 287 13.20 -2.13 -21.03
CA PHE A 287 12.81 -0.74 -20.85
C PHE A 287 11.79 -0.68 -19.71
N ALA A 288 12.01 0.21 -18.75
CA ALA A 288 11.04 0.50 -17.72
C ALA A 288 9.76 1.09 -18.33
N VAL A 289 8.61 0.67 -17.85
CA VAL A 289 7.33 1.15 -18.36
C VAL A 289 6.40 1.60 -17.23
N GLY A 290 5.56 2.59 -17.56
CA GLY A 290 4.37 2.90 -16.78
C GLY A 290 3.19 2.06 -17.25
N THR A 291 2.23 1.83 -16.38
CA THR A 291 1.03 1.04 -16.64
C THR A 291 -0.21 1.91 -16.77
N ALA A 292 -1.29 1.33 -17.29
CA ALA A 292 -2.60 1.96 -17.36
C ALA A 292 -3.54 1.35 -16.30
N ASP A 293 -4.47 2.17 -15.83
CA ASP A 293 -5.53 1.77 -14.88
C ASP A 293 -6.67 1.00 -15.58
N PHE A 294 -6.56 0.78 -16.88
CA PHE A 294 -7.55 0.12 -17.73
C PHE A 294 -6.86 -0.80 -18.73
N GLY A 295 -7.65 -1.67 -19.39
CA GLY A 295 -7.13 -2.70 -20.27
C GLY A 295 -6.68 -3.96 -19.52
N ALA A 296 -6.05 -4.90 -20.24
CA ALA A 296 -5.59 -6.13 -19.63
C ALA A 296 -4.33 -5.90 -18.78
N ALA A 297 -4.29 -6.49 -17.59
CA ALA A 297 -3.11 -6.47 -16.74
C ALA A 297 -1.93 -7.19 -17.42
N LEU A 298 -0.72 -6.65 -17.26
CA LEU A 298 0.51 -7.34 -17.63
C LEU A 298 0.67 -8.63 -16.82
N THR A 299 1.22 -9.65 -17.44
CA THR A 299 1.49 -10.94 -16.79
C THR A 299 2.96 -11.32 -16.95
N ILE A 300 3.43 -12.31 -16.18
CA ILE A 300 4.77 -12.88 -16.35
C ILE A 300 4.95 -13.47 -17.75
N ALA A 301 3.92 -14.16 -18.28
CA ALA A 301 3.94 -14.69 -19.65
C ALA A 301 4.02 -13.57 -20.69
N GLY A 302 3.37 -12.45 -20.44
CA GLY A 302 3.37 -11.26 -21.28
C GLY A 302 2.70 -11.44 -22.64
N VAL A 303 2.73 -10.36 -23.42
CA VAL A 303 2.30 -10.33 -24.82
C VAL A 303 3.49 -10.00 -25.70
N SER A 304 3.76 -10.85 -26.70
CA SER A 304 4.89 -10.68 -27.62
C SER A 304 4.39 -10.44 -29.05
N GLY A 305 5.07 -9.57 -29.78
CA GLY A 305 4.76 -9.28 -31.18
C GLY A 305 5.72 -8.25 -31.78
N ASP A 306 5.61 -8.08 -33.10
CA ASP A 306 6.29 -6.97 -33.77
C ASP A 306 5.69 -5.63 -33.28
N LEU A 307 6.53 -4.61 -33.18
CA LEU A 307 6.12 -3.26 -32.80
C LEU A 307 5.96 -2.42 -34.07
N ILE A 308 4.77 -1.85 -34.26
CA ILE A 308 4.43 -1.02 -35.44
C ILE A 308 3.98 0.37 -34.94
N ALA A 309 4.49 1.44 -35.54
CA ALA A 309 3.93 2.76 -35.28
C ALA A 309 2.48 2.82 -35.82
N ALA A 310 1.57 3.25 -34.99
CA ALA A 310 0.23 3.60 -35.45
C ALA A 310 0.30 4.80 -36.36
N ALA A 311 -0.59 4.84 -37.38
CA ALA A 311 -0.78 5.97 -38.25
C ALA A 311 -2.27 6.27 -38.36
N ASP A 312 -2.64 7.52 -38.13
CA ASP A 312 -4.01 8.02 -38.21
C ASP A 312 -4.06 9.42 -38.81
N ALA A 313 -5.25 9.91 -39.11
CA ALA A 313 -5.41 11.22 -39.71
C ALA A 313 -5.20 12.35 -38.72
N GLU A 314 -4.38 13.33 -39.04
CA GLU A 314 -4.31 14.59 -38.29
C GLU A 314 -5.66 15.29 -38.27
N ASN A 315 -6.15 15.62 -37.09
CA ASN A 315 -7.43 16.31 -36.90
C ASN A 315 -7.43 17.22 -35.68
N ALA A 316 -8.58 17.80 -35.35
CA ALA A 316 -8.71 18.70 -34.18
C ALA A 316 -8.58 17.97 -32.82
N GLU A 317 -8.83 16.67 -32.76
CA GLU A 317 -8.77 15.84 -31.58
C GLU A 317 -7.36 15.28 -31.34
N GLY A 318 -6.56 15.16 -32.46
CA GLY A 318 -5.19 14.69 -32.43
C GLY A 318 -4.40 15.29 -33.61
N PRO A 319 -3.53 16.30 -33.38
CA PRO A 319 -2.81 17.00 -34.44
C PRO A 319 -1.61 16.21 -34.98
N ALA A 320 -1.29 15.05 -34.45
CA ALA A 320 -0.19 14.20 -34.89
C ALA A 320 -0.72 12.92 -35.56
N ALA A 321 -0.15 12.59 -36.73
CA ALA A 321 -0.53 11.37 -37.48
C ALA A 321 -0.06 10.06 -36.83
N THR A 322 0.37 10.08 -35.54
CA THR A 322 0.90 8.92 -34.79
C THR A 322 0.34 8.83 -33.38
N ASP A 323 -0.67 9.64 -33.08
CA ASP A 323 -1.20 9.70 -31.72
C ASP A 323 -2.43 8.81 -31.50
N ALA A 324 -2.93 8.16 -32.55
CA ALA A 324 -4.09 7.26 -32.53
C ALA A 324 -5.36 7.92 -31.94
N CYS A 325 -5.54 9.23 -32.11
CA CYS A 325 -6.73 9.95 -31.66
C CYS A 325 -7.93 9.75 -32.63
N SER A 326 -7.71 9.12 -33.78
CA SER A 326 -8.74 8.73 -34.72
C SER A 326 -8.55 7.29 -35.19
N THR A 327 -9.45 6.81 -36.05
CA THR A 327 -9.34 5.48 -36.68
C THR A 327 -8.02 5.36 -37.43
N LEU A 328 -7.29 4.25 -37.21
CA LEU A 328 -5.98 4.06 -37.80
C LEU A 328 -6.05 3.84 -39.34
N ASP A 329 -5.26 4.62 -40.09
CA ASP A 329 -5.10 4.47 -41.53
C ASP A 329 -4.34 3.19 -41.88
N ASN A 330 -3.43 2.73 -41.01
CA ASN A 330 -2.64 1.51 -41.20
C ASN A 330 -3.13 0.32 -40.35
N ALA A 331 -4.44 0.22 -40.12
CA ALA A 331 -5.02 -0.83 -39.29
C ALA A 331 -4.59 -2.26 -39.73
N ALA A 332 -4.45 -2.53 -41.02
CA ALA A 332 -4.00 -3.81 -41.54
C ALA A 332 -2.55 -4.17 -41.12
N ASP A 333 -1.68 -3.17 -40.96
CA ASP A 333 -0.29 -3.36 -40.54
C ASP A 333 -0.21 -3.60 -39.03
N VAL A 334 -1.11 -2.99 -38.25
CA VAL A 334 -1.20 -3.06 -36.80
C VAL A 334 -1.87 -4.36 -36.31
N ALA A 335 -2.75 -4.95 -37.11
CA ALA A 335 -3.49 -6.15 -36.75
C ALA A 335 -2.56 -7.32 -36.34
N GLY A 336 -2.79 -7.86 -35.14
CA GLY A 336 -2.00 -8.95 -34.54
C GLY A 336 -0.62 -8.54 -34.00
N LYS A 337 -0.34 -7.23 -33.95
CA LYS A 337 0.94 -6.69 -33.48
C LYS A 337 0.76 -5.74 -32.29
N VAL A 338 1.87 -5.24 -31.71
CA VAL A 338 1.87 -4.21 -30.69
C VAL A 338 1.95 -2.84 -31.38
N ALA A 339 1.06 -1.93 -31.03
CA ALA A 339 1.05 -0.59 -31.60
C ALA A 339 1.89 0.38 -30.75
N LEU A 340 2.77 1.16 -31.39
CA LEU A 340 3.45 2.29 -30.79
C LEU A 340 2.69 3.58 -31.15
N VAL A 341 2.23 4.31 -30.14
CA VAL A 341 1.51 5.57 -30.28
C VAL A 341 2.21 6.69 -29.55
N ASP A 342 2.00 7.94 -29.95
CA ASP A 342 2.48 9.11 -29.21
C ASP A 342 1.45 9.57 -28.19
N ARG A 343 1.94 10.04 -27.02
CA ARG A 343 1.11 10.84 -26.14
C ARG A 343 0.64 12.07 -26.89
N GLY A 344 -0.67 12.36 -26.86
CA GLY A 344 -1.27 13.47 -27.59
C GLY A 344 -2.41 14.12 -26.82
N THR A 345 -3.33 14.75 -27.52
CA THR A 345 -4.42 15.55 -26.96
C THR A 345 -5.62 14.74 -26.50
N CYS A 346 -5.94 13.63 -27.18
CA CYS A 346 -7.06 12.76 -26.75
C CYS A 346 -6.66 11.86 -25.57
N THR A 347 -7.66 11.26 -24.93
CA THR A 347 -7.45 10.40 -23.76
C THR A 347 -6.71 9.11 -24.10
N PHE A 348 -6.01 8.51 -23.16
CA PHE A 348 -5.38 7.21 -23.36
C PHE A 348 -6.40 6.11 -23.66
N VAL A 349 -7.61 6.24 -23.13
CA VAL A 349 -8.74 5.35 -23.41
C VAL A 349 -9.14 5.42 -24.89
N ASP A 350 -9.23 6.62 -25.48
CA ASP A 350 -9.58 6.78 -26.90
C ASP A 350 -8.50 6.18 -27.81
N LYS A 351 -7.22 6.42 -27.50
CA LYS A 351 -6.10 5.79 -28.23
C LYS A 351 -6.19 4.27 -28.18
N ALA A 352 -6.42 3.71 -27.00
CA ALA A 352 -6.51 2.25 -26.80
C ALA A 352 -7.72 1.65 -27.54
N ARG A 353 -8.87 2.33 -27.57
CA ARG A 353 -10.04 1.90 -28.37
C ARG A 353 -9.71 1.84 -29.86
N ASN A 354 -9.08 2.89 -30.40
CA ASN A 354 -8.72 2.95 -31.82
C ASN A 354 -7.71 1.88 -32.19
N VAL A 355 -6.69 1.69 -31.33
CA VAL A 355 -5.65 0.66 -31.52
C VAL A 355 -6.24 -0.75 -31.43
N GLN A 356 -7.10 -1.02 -30.43
CA GLN A 356 -7.77 -2.31 -30.29
C GLN A 356 -8.73 -2.58 -31.46
N ALA A 357 -9.47 -1.57 -31.92
CA ALA A 357 -10.36 -1.69 -33.09
C ALA A 357 -9.58 -2.03 -34.36
N ALA A 358 -8.32 -1.57 -34.49
CA ALA A 358 -7.40 -1.96 -35.57
C ALA A 358 -6.85 -3.40 -35.40
N GLY A 359 -7.19 -4.13 -34.34
CA GLY A 359 -6.77 -5.49 -34.11
C GLY A 359 -5.40 -5.66 -33.47
N ALA A 360 -4.85 -4.62 -32.84
CA ALA A 360 -3.61 -4.74 -32.08
C ALA A 360 -3.77 -5.68 -30.86
N ILE A 361 -2.65 -6.31 -30.48
CA ILE A 361 -2.58 -7.20 -29.30
C ILE A 361 -2.00 -6.51 -28.05
N GLY A 362 -1.55 -5.26 -28.19
CA GLY A 362 -1.03 -4.43 -27.11
C GLY A 362 -0.75 -3.00 -27.61
N MET A 363 -0.63 -2.05 -26.70
CA MET A 363 -0.32 -0.65 -27.00
C MET A 363 0.84 -0.15 -26.13
N VAL A 364 1.82 0.49 -26.76
CA VAL A 364 2.91 1.22 -26.11
C VAL A 364 2.77 2.70 -26.40
N VAL A 365 2.68 3.54 -25.38
CA VAL A 365 2.58 4.99 -25.49
C VAL A 365 3.95 5.62 -25.26
N ALA A 366 4.50 6.32 -26.26
CA ALA A 366 5.70 7.13 -26.10
C ALA A 366 5.34 8.49 -25.48
N ASN A 367 5.97 8.83 -24.35
CA ASN A 367 5.79 10.15 -23.73
C ASN A 367 6.28 11.26 -24.66
N ASN A 368 5.64 12.43 -24.64
CA ASN A 368 6.02 13.62 -25.42
C ASN A 368 6.63 14.73 -24.56
N VAL A 369 6.83 14.48 -23.26
CA VAL A 369 7.47 15.39 -22.31
C VAL A 369 8.86 14.85 -22.00
N ALA A 370 9.86 15.74 -22.00
CA ALA A 370 11.23 15.40 -21.61
C ALA A 370 11.30 15.15 -20.09
N ASP A 371 10.96 13.95 -19.69
CA ASP A 371 11.00 13.45 -18.33
C ASP A 371 11.71 12.10 -18.35
N THR A 372 12.38 11.76 -17.27
CA THR A 372 13.00 10.45 -17.06
C THR A 372 12.03 9.43 -16.50
N SER A 373 10.83 9.86 -16.10
CA SER A 373 9.79 9.00 -15.57
C SER A 373 8.84 8.50 -16.67
N THR A 374 8.32 7.31 -16.46
CA THR A 374 7.25 6.73 -17.27
C THR A 374 5.89 7.29 -16.84
N LEU A 375 4.88 7.18 -17.72
CA LEU A 375 3.54 7.69 -17.44
C LEU A 375 2.68 6.65 -16.74
N GLY A 376 2.02 7.03 -15.65
CA GLY A 376 0.77 6.39 -15.23
C GLY A 376 -0.38 6.89 -16.11
N MET A 377 -1.15 5.98 -16.68
CA MET A 377 -2.21 6.32 -17.64
C MET A 377 -3.58 6.06 -17.03
N ALA A 378 -4.19 7.12 -16.52
CA ALA A 378 -5.53 7.05 -15.94
C ALA A 378 -6.62 6.83 -17.02
N GLY A 379 -7.64 6.07 -16.65
CA GLY A 379 -8.81 5.82 -17.48
C GLY A 379 -9.71 4.72 -16.90
N ASP A 380 -10.92 4.60 -17.46
CA ASP A 380 -11.88 3.54 -17.09
C ASP A 380 -12.64 3.12 -18.34
N ASP A 381 -12.32 1.93 -18.85
CA ASP A 381 -13.07 1.28 -19.91
C ASP A 381 -12.86 -0.24 -19.90
N THR A 382 -13.87 -0.95 -19.41
CA THR A 382 -13.86 -2.42 -19.30
C THR A 382 -13.95 -3.14 -20.63
N THR A 383 -14.17 -2.45 -21.73
CA THR A 383 -14.19 -3.02 -23.11
C THR A 383 -12.80 -3.15 -23.71
N ILE A 384 -11.80 -2.50 -23.12
CA ILE A 384 -10.40 -2.59 -23.56
C ILE A 384 -9.79 -3.84 -22.93
N THR A 385 -9.33 -4.76 -23.76
CA THR A 385 -8.83 -6.08 -23.34
C THR A 385 -7.36 -6.31 -23.72
N ILE A 386 -6.70 -5.34 -24.34
CA ILE A 386 -5.27 -5.39 -24.66
C ILE A 386 -4.46 -4.74 -23.52
N PRO A 387 -3.24 -5.22 -23.22
CA PRO A 387 -2.34 -4.56 -22.27
C PRO A 387 -1.80 -3.26 -22.83
N ILE A 388 -1.59 -2.30 -21.93
CA ILE A 388 -1.14 -0.95 -22.26
C ILE A 388 0.06 -0.61 -21.37
N ALA A 389 1.12 -0.07 -21.98
CA ALA A 389 2.30 0.40 -21.29
C ALA A 389 2.75 1.74 -21.86
N SER A 390 3.50 2.51 -21.09
CA SER A 390 4.15 3.75 -21.57
C SER A 390 5.66 3.65 -21.43
N VAL A 391 6.38 4.33 -22.30
CA VAL A 391 7.83 4.52 -22.21
C VAL A 391 8.16 6.01 -22.11
N THR A 392 9.38 6.33 -21.64
CA THR A 392 9.87 7.71 -21.61
C THR A 392 9.94 8.30 -23.04
N GLN A 393 10.05 9.61 -23.16
CA GLN A 393 10.25 10.24 -24.46
C GLN A 393 11.54 9.75 -25.15
N ALA A 394 12.63 9.61 -24.38
CA ALA A 394 13.93 9.18 -24.91
C ALA A 394 13.89 7.72 -25.40
N ASP A 395 13.28 6.83 -24.63
CA ASP A 395 13.12 5.43 -25.02
C ASP A 395 12.19 5.28 -26.23
N GLY A 396 11.06 6.01 -26.23
CA GLY A 396 10.14 6.07 -27.36
C GLY A 396 10.80 6.53 -28.67
N ALA A 397 11.66 7.55 -28.58
CA ALA A 397 12.42 8.03 -29.73
C ALA A 397 13.44 6.98 -30.21
N THR A 398 14.15 6.33 -29.30
CA THR A 398 15.13 5.27 -29.59
C THR A 398 14.47 4.08 -30.28
N ILE A 399 13.35 3.60 -29.73
CA ILE A 399 12.57 2.49 -30.28
C ILE A 399 12.01 2.86 -31.66
N ARG A 400 11.42 4.04 -31.80
CA ARG A 400 10.86 4.52 -33.06
C ARG A 400 11.91 4.62 -34.16
N GLY A 401 13.12 5.08 -33.82
CA GLY A 401 14.25 5.15 -34.77
C GLY A 401 14.69 3.80 -35.33
N SER A 402 14.33 2.71 -34.65
CA SER A 402 14.69 1.32 -35.01
C SER A 402 13.58 0.58 -35.76
N LEU A 403 12.35 1.11 -35.83
CA LEU A 403 11.19 0.42 -36.43
C LEU A 403 11.40 0.00 -37.90
N ALA A 404 12.13 0.81 -38.69
CA ALA A 404 12.40 0.48 -40.10
C ALA A 404 13.21 -0.84 -40.27
N GLY A 405 13.97 -1.22 -39.25
CA GLY A 405 14.72 -2.49 -39.22
C GLY A 405 13.95 -3.69 -38.69
N GLY A 406 12.70 -3.47 -38.28
CA GLY A 406 11.91 -4.45 -37.52
C GLY A 406 12.27 -4.42 -36.03
N VAL A 407 11.26 -4.24 -35.16
CA VAL A 407 11.41 -4.30 -33.70
C VAL A 407 10.40 -5.33 -33.18
N ALA A 408 10.88 -6.33 -32.47
CA ALA A 408 10.04 -7.28 -31.77
C ALA A 408 10.09 -7.01 -30.26
N VAL A 409 8.94 -7.01 -29.61
CA VAL A 409 8.81 -6.67 -28.19
C VAL A 409 8.02 -7.71 -27.42
N ARG A 410 8.20 -7.70 -26.08
CA ARG A 410 7.39 -8.43 -25.12
C ARG A 410 7.02 -7.48 -23.99
N MET A 411 5.73 -7.25 -23.81
CA MET A 411 5.16 -6.52 -22.66
C MET A 411 4.93 -7.52 -21.54
N ARG A 412 5.62 -7.40 -20.41
CA ARG A 412 5.61 -8.44 -19.37
C ARG A 412 5.81 -7.88 -17.97
N LEU A 413 5.55 -8.72 -16.95
CA LEU A 413 6.08 -8.54 -15.61
C LEU A 413 7.40 -9.31 -15.45
N ASP A 414 8.39 -8.69 -14.82
CA ASP A 414 9.58 -9.36 -14.36
C ASP A 414 9.27 -10.09 -13.04
N PRO A 415 9.40 -11.41 -12.95
CA PRO A 415 9.10 -12.13 -11.71
C PRO A 415 10.19 -11.96 -10.64
N ASP A 416 11.40 -11.55 -11.02
CA ASP A 416 12.56 -11.48 -10.14
C ASP A 416 12.71 -10.12 -9.43
N HIS A 417 12.10 -9.06 -10.00
CA HIS A 417 12.08 -7.72 -9.43
C HIS A 417 10.65 -7.27 -9.14
N ARG A 418 10.46 -6.47 -8.09
CA ARG A 418 9.15 -6.01 -7.63
C ARG A 418 8.97 -4.52 -7.87
N SER A 419 7.77 -4.11 -8.28
CA SER A 419 7.41 -2.70 -8.38
C SER A 419 7.51 -2.03 -7.02
N GLY A 420 8.31 -0.98 -6.88
CA GLY A 420 8.48 -0.25 -5.63
C GLY A 420 9.50 -0.86 -4.66
N ALA A 421 10.28 -1.86 -5.10
CA ALA A 421 11.36 -2.43 -4.31
C ALA A 421 12.66 -2.50 -5.11
N ASP A 422 13.79 -2.61 -4.42
CA ASP A 422 15.09 -2.86 -5.03
C ASP A 422 15.31 -4.35 -5.34
N ALA A 423 16.49 -4.68 -5.89
CA ALA A 423 16.83 -6.04 -6.28
C ALA A 423 16.92 -7.04 -5.10
N GLU A 424 17.11 -6.55 -3.89
CA GLU A 424 17.11 -7.31 -2.65
C GLU A 424 15.73 -7.42 -1.99
N ASN A 425 14.66 -6.97 -2.67
CA ASN A 425 13.29 -6.86 -2.16
C ASN A 425 13.14 -5.92 -0.96
N ARG A 426 14.01 -4.91 -0.83
CA ARG A 426 13.83 -3.86 0.16
C ARG A 426 12.90 -2.80 -0.42
N MET A 427 11.87 -2.47 0.34
CA MET A 427 10.85 -1.52 -0.10
C MET A 427 11.43 -0.11 -0.24
N LEU A 428 11.17 0.55 -1.38
CA LEU A 428 11.56 1.93 -1.61
C LEU A 428 10.73 2.88 -0.75
N LEU A 429 11.40 3.89 -0.19
CA LEU A 429 10.78 5.02 0.50
C LEU A 429 10.62 6.22 -0.45
N PHE A 430 9.57 6.98 -0.25
CA PHE A 430 9.25 8.15 -1.06
C PHE A 430 10.26 9.28 -0.80
N ALA A 431 11.16 9.50 -1.75
CA ALA A 431 12.25 10.48 -1.67
C ALA A 431 12.30 11.36 -2.92
N PRO A 432 11.27 12.21 -3.14
CA PRO A 432 11.19 13.08 -4.32
C PRO A 432 12.18 14.25 -4.22
N ASN A 433 12.51 14.83 -5.37
CA ASN A 433 13.30 16.05 -5.45
C ASN A 433 12.45 17.16 -6.13
N PRO A 434 12.08 18.23 -5.42
CA PRO A 434 12.46 18.59 -4.05
C PRO A 434 11.74 17.77 -2.97
N VAL A 435 12.20 17.89 -1.72
CA VAL A 435 11.46 17.38 -0.55
C VAL A 435 10.02 17.86 -0.57
N GLN A 436 9.10 16.96 -0.29
CA GLN A 436 7.68 17.27 -0.05
C GLN A 436 7.40 17.19 1.45
N PRO A 437 7.22 18.34 2.13
CA PRO A 437 6.97 18.36 3.56
C PRO A 437 5.77 17.51 3.97
N GLY A 438 5.92 16.71 5.01
CA GLY A 438 4.89 15.81 5.52
C GLY A 438 4.79 14.48 4.76
N SER A 439 5.42 14.34 3.58
CA SER A 439 5.35 13.10 2.80
C SER A 439 6.71 12.43 2.60
N SER A 440 7.75 13.20 2.30
CA SER A 440 9.09 12.64 2.05
C SER A 440 9.58 11.80 3.22
N THR A 441 10.16 10.65 2.90
CA THR A 441 10.82 9.70 3.80
C THR A 441 9.93 8.99 4.84
N SER A 442 8.67 9.40 4.95
CA SER A 442 7.66 8.80 5.84
C SER A 442 6.51 8.15 5.06
N HIS A 443 6.75 7.74 3.83
CA HIS A 443 5.80 7.01 2.97
C HIS A 443 6.54 6.01 2.11
N TRP A 444 5.83 4.99 1.62
CA TRP A 444 6.31 4.12 0.55
C TRP A 444 6.43 4.88 -0.77
N ASP A 445 7.37 4.49 -1.60
CA ASP A 445 7.53 5.09 -2.93
C ASP A 445 6.28 4.84 -3.80
N SER A 446 5.93 5.85 -4.60
CA SER A 446 4.76 5.80 -5.47
C SER A 446 4.86 4.80 -6.63
N SER A 447 6.03 4.21 -6.86
CA SER A 447 6.25 3.14 -7.85
C SER A 447 5.77 1.75 -7.38
N ALA A 448 5.36 1.60 -6.11
CA ALA A 448 4.81 0.34 -5.62
C ALA A 448 3.47 -0.01 -6.29
N TYR A 449 3.33 -1.28 -6.71
CA TYR A 449 2.09 -1.80 -7.25
C TYR A 449 1.87 -3.26 -6.80
N PRO A 450 0.63 -3.66 -6.39
CA PRO A 450 -0.54 -2.81 -6.23
C PRO A 450 -0.29 -1.64 -5.29
N HIS A 451 -1.15 -0.62 -5.32
CA HIS A 451 -1.00 0.52 -4.44
C HIS A 451 -1.02 0.09 -2.98
N LEU A 452 -0.19 0.75 -2.18
CA LEU A 452 -0.02 0.45 -0.75
C LEU A 452 -0.62 1.55 0.10
N LEU A 453 -1.09 1.15 1.28
CA LEU A 453 -1.75 2.03 2.24
C LEU A 453 -0.93 3.29 2.55
N MET A 454 0.38 3.14 2.78
CA MET A 454 1.26 4.25 3.16
C MET A 454 1.98 4.90 1.98
N GLN A 455 1.42 4.88 0.77
CA GLN A 455 1.87 5.76 -0.33
C GLN A 455 1.39 7.20 -0.09
N PRO A 456 2.10 8.22 -0.63
CA PRO A 456 1.78 9.64 -0.34
C PRO A 456 0.45 10.11 -0.94
N ASN A 457 -0.11 9.37 -1.88
CA ASN A 457 -1.36 9.68 -2.55
C ASN A 457 -2.43 8.65 -2.23
N ASP A 458 -3.68 9.13 -2.11
CA ASP A 458 -4.84 8.26 -1.97
C ASP A 458 -5.14 7.56 -3.30
N SER A 459 -5.37 6.26 -3.25
CA SER A 459 -5.76 5.43 -4.38
C SER A 459 -7.10 4.78 -4.13
N SER A 460 -7.94 4.74 -5.17
CA SER A 460 -9.30 4.20 -5.05
C SER A 460 -9.37 2.67 -5.04
N ASP A 461 -8.25 2.00 -5.24
CA ASP A 461 -8.13 0.53 -5.19
C ASP A 461 -7.61 0.01 -3.84
N LEU A 462 -7.40 0.89 -2.85
CA LEU A 462 -6.94 0.49 -1.53
C LEU A 462 -8.01 -0.31 -0.80
N PRO A 463 -7.74 -1.57 -0.43
CA PRO A 463 -8.63 -2.35 0.42
C PRO A 463 -8.51 -1.90 1.89
N HIS A 464 -9.49 -2.25 2.72
CA HIS A 464 -9.41 -2.05 4.18
C HIS A 464 -8.42 -3.03 4.84
N THR A 465 -7.16 -3.04 4.35
CA THR A 465 -6.04 -3.84 4.85
C THR A 465 -4.83 -2.94 5.12
N VAL A 466 -3.86 -3.47 5.82
CA VAL A 466 -2.68 -2.70 6.24
C VAL A 466 -1.37 -3.14 5.57
N ASP A 467 -1.45 -3.97 4.55
CA ASP A 467 -0.38 -4.41 3.66
C ASP A 467 1.03 -4.51 4.30
N LEU A 468 2.07 -3.90 3.67
CA LEU A 468 3.44 -3.83 4.19
C LEU A 468 3.59 -2.91 5.41
N THR A 469 2.54 -2.18 5.80
CA THR A 469 2.55 -1.31 6.98
C THR A 469 2.68 -2.12 8.26
N LEU A 470 1.97 -3.26 8.38
CA LEU A 470 2.12 -4.13 9.54
C LEU A 470 3.52 -4.74 9.67
N PRO A 471 4.14 -5.31 8.63
CA PRO A 471 5.55 -5.71 8.66
C PRO A 471 6.51 -4.60 9.09
N LEU A 472 6.33 -3.36 8.61
CA LEU A 472 7.14 -2.23 9.07
C LEU A 472 6.96 -1.96 10.57
N LEU A 473 5.72 -1.94 11.05
CA LEU A 473 5.45 -1.77 12.47
C LEU A 473 6.10 -2.90 13.30
N GLN A 474 6.16 -4.13 12.80
CA GLN A 474 6.88 -5.23 13.44
C GLN A 474 8.39 -4.97 13.51
N ASP A 475 8.98 -4.47 12.44
CA ASP A 475 10.41 -4.14 12.38
C ASP A 475 10.79 -3.08 13.43
N ILE A 476 9.92 -2.09 13.70
CA ILE A 476 10.18 -1.06 14.72
C ILE A 476 9.80 -1.49 16.15
N GLY A 477 9.21 -2.68 16.34
CA GLY A 477 8.99 -3.27 17.67
C GLY A 477 7.54 -3.55 18.08
N TRP A 478 6.56 -3.38 17.20
CA TRP A 478 5.22 -3.91 17.44
C TRP A 478 5.23 -5.43 17.30
N ALA A 479 4.49 -6.12 18.15
CA ALA A 479 4.19 -7.54 17.98
C ALA A 479 2.83 -7.70 17.28
N SER A 480 2.69 -8.74 16.46
CA SER A 480 1.39 -9.11 15.90
C SER A 480 0.53 -9.73 16.98
N ALA A 481 -0.77 -9.43 16.97
CA ALA A 481 -1.73 -10.20 17.71
C ALA A 481 -1.70 -11.67 17.23
N PRO A 482 -1.80 -12.69 18.11
CA PRO A 482 -1.87 -14.07 17.66
C PRO A 482 -3.15 -14.27 16.86
N VAL A 483 -3.01 -14.85 15.69
CA VAL A 483 -4.15 -15.26 14.88
C VAL A 483 -4.89 -16.39 15.61
N PRO A 484 -6.21 -16.27 15.86
CA PRO A 484 -6.98 -17.37 16.40
C PRO A 484 -6.80 -18.61 15.52
N GLU A 485 -6.53 -19.78 16.12
CA GLU A 485 -6.44 -21.04 15.37
C GLU A 485 -7.73 -21.27 14.57
N GLY A 486 -7.61 -21.32 13.23
CA GLY A 486 -8.75 -21.52 12.32
C GLY A 486 -8.91 -20.43 11.22
N HIS A 487 -8.13 -19.36 11.26
CA HIS A 487 -8.08 -18.43 10.13
C HIS A 487 -6.78 -18.65 9.36
N PRO A 488 -6.83 -18.92 8.05
CA PRO A 488 -5.61 -19.08 7.26
C PRO A 488 -4.83 -17.77 7.26
N ARG A 489 -3.54 -17.83 7.64
CA ARG A 489 -2.60 -16.76 7.39
C ARG A 489 -2.49 -16.59 5.88
N GLY A 490 -2.83 -15.41 5.39
CA GLY A 490 -2.45 -15.00 4.04
C GLY A 490 -3.30 -15.53 2.90
N GLU A 491 -4.62 -15.65 3.04
CA GLU A 491 -5.44 -15.34 1.88
C GLU A 491 -5.52 -13.82 1.76
N VAL A 492 -4.58 -13.27 1.01
CA VAL A 492 -4.86 -12.05 0.25
C VAL A 492 -6.09 -12.41 -0.55
N LEU A 493 -7.26 -11.92 -0.12
CA LEU A 493 -8.44 -11.95 -0.94
C LEU A 493 -8.01 -11.26 -2.23
N ARG A 494 -7.76 -12.04 -3.27
CA ARG A 494 -7.67 -11.52 -4.63
C ARG A 494 -9.03 -10.92 -4.87
N ALA A 495 -9.10 -9.60 -4.74
CA ALA A 495 -10.22 -8.86 -5.27
C ALA A 495 -10.27 -9.21 -6.75
N ASP A 496 -11.42 -9.70 -7.20
CA ASP A 496 -11.70 -9.74 -8.63
C ASP A 496 -11.45 -8.33 -9.18
N PRO A 497 -10.91 -8.19 -10.40
CA PRO A 497 -10.59 -6.89 -10.99
C PRO A 497 -11.89 -6.14 -11.25
N VAL A 498 -12.25 -5.24 -10.35
CA VAL A 498 -13.38 -4.33 -10.51
C VAL A 498 -12.86 -2.90 -10.43
N GLY A 499 -12.87 -2.23 -11.57
CA GLY A 499 -12.93 -0.78 -11.72
C GLY A 499 -11.63 -0.02 -11.51
N ALA A 500 -11.26 0.76 -12.52
CA ALA A 500 -10.07 1.59 -12.58
C ALA A 500 -9.99 2.66 -11.48
N PRO A 501 -8.79 2.95 -10.93
CA PRO A 501 -8.57 3.94 -9.89
C PRO A 501 -8.68 5.37 -10.41
N ARG A 502 -9.26 6.26 -9.61
CA ARG A 502 -9.16 7.71 -9.82
C ARG A 502 -8.16 8.27 -8.82
N THR A 503 -7.05 8.80 -9.32
CA THR A 503 -6.10 9.55 -8.51
C THR A 503 -6.70 10.89 -8.09
N VAL A 504 -6.74 11.14 -6.79
CA VAL A 504 -6.94 12.49 -6.24
C VAL A 504 -5.55 13.12 -6.15
N GLY A 505 -5.38 14.36 -6.63
CA GLY A 505 -4.08 15.03 -6.73
C GLY A 505 -3.19 14.94 -5.49
N PRO A 506 -1.89 15.26 -5.60
CA PRO A 506 -0.92 15.04 -4.54
C PRO A 506 -1.35 15.69 -3.23
N ARG A 507 -1.22 14.93 -2.15
CA ARG A 507 -1.33 15.46 -0.79
C ARG A 507 -0.10 16.30 -0.48
N PRO A 508 -0.22 17.43 0.21
CA PRO A 508 0.91 18.24 0.65
C PRO A 508 1.77 17.52 1.67
#